data_951b7df2f3c17c0a18523b0c654ba9d2
#
_entry.id   951b7df2f3c17c0a18523b0c654ba9d2
#
_cell.length_a   1.000
_cell.length_b   1.000
_cell.length_c   1.000
_cell.angle_alpha   90.00
_cell.angle_beta   90.00
_cell.angle_gamma   90.00
#
_symmetry.space_group_name_H-M   'P 1'
#
loop_
_entity.id
_entity.type
_entity.pdbx_description
1 polymer ?
#
loop_
_entity_poly.entity_id
_entity_poly.type
_entity_poly.pdbx_seq_one_letter_code
_entity_poly.pdbx_strand_id
1 'polypeptide(L)'
;MILPRREVAPAKLNLTLHVTGRRADGYHLLDSLVVFCDLGDVVTLAEGPLALTVTGPFAAGLAAEPDNLCLRAARLAGRQVSIALEKNLPVASGIGGGSADAAAVLRGLGASPAGTEALGADVPVCMMGRPTRMRGLGEILDPLPALPPLHLVLVNPGRGLSTPAVFNALPRRKNPPM
;
A
#
# COMPACT_ATOMS: atom_id res chain seq x y z
N MET A 1 -19.01 0.06 -15.51
CA MET A 1 -17.89 0.91 -15.08
C MET A 1 -17.39 1.63 -16.31
N ILE A 2 -17.18 2.94 -16.24
CA ILE A 2 -16.73 3.77 -17.37
C ILE A 2 -15.20 3.89 -17.27
N LEU A 3 -14.48 3.51 -18.32
CA LEU A 3 -13.05 3.73 -18.53
C LEU A 3 -12.83 4.79 -19.61
N PRO A 4 -11.73 5.56 -19.60
CA PRO A 4 -10.60 5.45 -18.68
C PRO A 4 -10.92 6.00 -17.27
N ARG A 5 -10.28 5.44 -16.25
CA ARG A 5 -10.41 5.87 -14.85
C ARG A 5 -9.05 6.14 -14.26
N ARG A 6 -8.92 7.30 -13.60
CA ARG A 6 -7.71 7.72 -12.90
C ARG A 6 -7.91 7.64 -11.39
N GLU A 7 -7.00 6.98 -10.70
CA GLU A 7 -7.00 6.81 -9.25
C GLU A 7 -5.66 7.29 -8.67
N VAL A 8 -5.71 7.99 -7.55
CA VAL A 8 -4.51 8.34 -6.79
C VAL A 8 -4.17 7.20 -5.83
N ALA A 9 -2.89 6.88 -5.73
CA ALA A 9 -2.32 5.90 -4.81
C ALA A 9 -1.48 6.64 -3.76
N PRO A 10 -2.11 7.18 -2.68
CA PRO A 10 -1.43 8.06 -1.73
C PRO A 10 -0.41 7.29 -0.88
N ALA A 11 0.69 7.95 -0.53
CA ALA A 11 1.66 7.41 0.41
C ALA A 11 0.98 7.14 1.77
N LYS A 12 1.19 5.93 2.30
CA LYS A 12 0.71 5.50 3.61
C LYS A 12 1.79 5.75 4.65
N LEU A 13 1.44 6.42 5.75
CA LEU A 13 2.33 6.65 6.88
C LEU A 13 1.79 6.02 8.15
N ASN A 14 2.70 5.44 8.92
CA ASN A 14 2.43 5.04 10.29
C ASN A 14 2.86 6.17 11.23
N LEU A 15 1.90 6.94 11.78
CA LEU A 15 2.19 7.95 12.81
C LEU A 15 2.64 7.29 14.11
N THR A 16 2.11 6.12 14.39
CA THR A 16 2.60 5.21 15.44
C THR A 16 2.69 3.81 14.86
N LEU A 17 3.63 2.99 15.36
CA LEU A 17 3.75 1.58 14.99
C LEU A 17 4.28 0.80 16.18
N HIS A 18 3.40 0.07 16.85
CA HIS A 18 3.74 -0.82 17.95
C HIS A 18 3.77 -2.26 17.45
N VAL A 19 4.87 -2.97 17.72
CA VAL A 19 4.93 -4.42 17.54
C VAL A 19 4.48 -5.05 18.85
N THR A 20 3.28 -5.61 18.86
CA THR A 20 2.61 -6.11 20.08
C THR A 20 2.86 -7.60 20.33
N GLY A 21 3.37 -8.31 19.32
CA GLY A 21 3.66 -9.73 19.42
C GLY A 21 4.21 -10.31 18.12
N ARG A 22 4.42 -11.64 18.16
CA ARG A 22 4.80 -12.42 16.98
C ARG A 22 4.03 -13.72 16.97
N ARG A 23 3.47 -14.09 15.82
CA ARG A 23 2.79 -15.36 15.59
C ARG A 23 3.79 -16.50 15.40
N ALA A 24 3.32 -17.73 15.55
CA ALA A 24 4.13 -18.94 15.33
C ALA A 24 4.65 -19.07 13.89
N ASP A 25 3.90 -18.52 12.91
CA ASP A 25 4.29 -18.48 11.49
C ASP A 25 5.35 -17.40 11.18
N GLY A 26 5.78 -16.63 12.21
CA GLY A 26 6.85 -15.63 12.10
C GLY A 26 6.37 -14.21 11.82
N TYR A 27 5.11 -13.99 11.50
CA TYR A 27 4.56 -12.65 11.30
C TYR A 27 4.42 -11.87 12.60
N HIS A 28 4.65 -10.56 12.53
CA HIS A 28 4.52 -9.67 13.69
C HIS A 28 3.08 -9.16 13.81
N LEU A 29 2.59 -9.12 15.05
CA LEU A 29 1.33 -8.44 15.36
C LEU A 29 1.60 -6.97 15.59
N LEU A 30 0.80 -6.13 14.98
CA LEU A 30 0.95 -4.67 14.96
C LEU A 30 -0.23 -3.99 15.64
N ASP A 31 0.02 -2.78 16.10
CA ASP A 31 -0.99 -1.78 16.46
C ASP A 31 -0.46 -0.42 16.02
N SER A 32 -1.13 0.20 15.06
CA SER A 32 -0.61 1.32 14.30
C SER A 32 -1.70 2.33 13.98
N LEU A 33 -1.37 3.61 14.09
CA LEU A 33 -2.16 4.70 13.55
C LEU A 33 -1.65 5.02 12.14
N VAL A 34 -2.49 4.76 11.15
CA VAL A 34 -2.20 4.97 9.73
C VAL A 34 -2.89 6.22 9.22
N VAL A 35 -2.16 7.02 8.44
CA VAL A 35 -2.66 8.17 7.69
C VAL A 35 -2.16 8.15 6.26
N PHE A 36 -2.74 9.00 5.41
CA PHE A 36 -2.37 9.12 4.00
C PHE A 36 -1.96 10.56 3.68
N CYS A 37 -0.92 10.69 2.84
CA CYS A 37 -0.45 11.97 2.34
C CYS A 37 -1.26 12.40 1.11
N ASP A 38 -1.19 13.68 0.77
CA ASP A 38 -1.60 14.22 -0.52
C ASP A 38 -0.59 13.94 -1.65
N LEU A 39 0.58 13.38 -1.31
CA LEU A 39 1.58 12.88 -2.24
C LEU A 39 1.32 11.40 -2.55
N GLY A 40 1.35 11.02 -3.82
CA GLY A 40 1.09 9.64 -4.23
C GLY A 40 1.47 9.33 -5.67
N ASP A 41 1.41 8.05 -5.99
CA ASP A 41 1.47 7.56 -7.36
C ASP A 41 0.10 7.74 -8.04
N VAL A 42 0.06 7.57 -9.35
CA VAL A 42 -1.18 7.69 -10.13
C VAL A 42 -1.37 6.44 -10.98
N VAL A 43 -2.54 5.85 -10.87
CA VAL A 43 -2.96 4.70 -11.67
C VAL A 43 -4.03 5.15 -12.66
N THR A 44 -3.82 4.89 -13.93
CA THR A 44 -4.84 5.07 -14.96
C THR A 44 -5.22 3.70 -15.53
N LEU A 45 -6.51 3.38 -15.52
CA LEU A 45 -7.07 2.15 -16.06
C LEU A 45 -7.78 2.45 -17.35
N ALA A 46 -7.53 1.64 -18.39
CA ALA A 46 -8.19 1.73 -19.68
C ALA A 46 -8.65 0.34 -20.14
N GLU A 47 -9.61 0.31 -21.06
CA GLU A 47 -10.00 -0.92 -21.75
C GLU A 47 -8.81 -1.48 -22.53
N GLY A 48 -8.61 -2.80 -22.46
CA GLY A 48 -7.52 -3.46 -23.18
C GLY A 48 -7.07 -4.75 -22.50
N PRO A 49 -6.05 -5.39 -23.05
CA PRO A 49 -5.45 -6.58 -22.44
C PRO A 49 -4.83 -6.24 -21.08
N LEU A 50 -4.67 -7.26 -20.24
CA LEU A 50 -3.96 -7.10 -18.96
C LEU A 50 -2.48 -6.78 -19.22
N ALA A 51 -2.15 -5.53 -19.11
CA ALA A 51 -0.81 -5.00 -19.33
C ALA A 51 -0.50 -3.90 -18.32
N LEU A 52 0.77 -3.68 -18.02
CA LEU A 52 1.26 -2.61 -17.14
C LEU A 52 2.33 -1.80 -17.85
N THR A 53 2.14 -0.50 -17.90
CA THR A 53 3.18 0.48 -18.27
C THR A 53 3.53 1.30 -17.05
N VAL A 54 4.82 1.48 -16.78
CA VAL A 54 5.32 2.26 -15.65
C VAL A 54 6.10 3.46 -16.17
N THR A 55 5.74 4.64 -15.68
CA THR A 55 6.40 5.93 -15.97
C THR A 55 6.67 6.69 -14.68
N GLY A 56 7.25 7.89 -14.77
CA GLY A 56 7.51 8.74 -13.62
C GLY A 56 8.95 8.65 -13.10
N PRO A 57 9.30 9.55 -12.15
CA PRO A 57 10.69 9.70 -11.67
C PRO A 57 11.25 8.45 -10.97
N PHE A 58 10.38 7.60 -10.40
CA PHE A 58 10.78 6.36 -9.71
C PHE A 58 10.41 5.09 -10.49
N ALA A 59 10.17 5.18 -11.79
CA ALA A 59 9.87 4.03 -12.64
C ALA A 59 11.09 3.09 -12.84
N ALA A 60 12.31 3.63 -12.77
CA ALA A 60 13.53 2.85 -12.96
C ALA A 60 13.64 1.74 -11.91
N GLY A 61 13.81 0.49 -12.37
CA GLY A 61 13.88 -0.69 -11.51
C GLY A 61 12.53 -1.31 -11.13
N LEU A 62 11.42 -0.73 -11.59
CA LEU A 62 10.10 -1.36 -11.55
C LEU A 62 9.82 -1.95 -12.93
N ALA A 63 10.16 -3.22 -13.10
CA ALA A 63 9.74 -3.93 -14.30
C ALA A 63 8.24 -4.19 -14.25
N ALA A 64 7.61 -4.18 -15.43
CA ALA A 64 6.25 -4.70 -15.60
C ALA A 64 6.25 -6.23 -15.50
N GLU A 65 6.86 -6.77 -14.44
CA GLU A 65 6.96 -8.20 -14.20
C GLU A 65 5.58 -8.81 -13.94
N PRO A 66 5.36 -10.07 -14.32
CA PRO A 66 4.07 -10.75 -14.11
C PRO A 66 3.59 -10.74 -12.65
N ASP A 67 4.52 -10.61 -11.69
CA ASP A 67 4.25 -10.57 -10.24
C ASP A 67 4.05 -9.16 -9.67
N ASN A 68 4.07 -8.11 -10.51
CA ASN A 68 3.78 -6.75 -10.07
C ASN A 68 2.40 -6.66 -9.39
N LEU A 69 2.33 -5.98 -8.24
CA LEU A 69 1.12 -5.90 -7.42
C LEU A 69 -0.09 -5.30 -8.17
N CYS A 70 0.12 -4.38 -9.12
CA CYS A 70 -0.97 -3.85 -9.95
C CYS A 70 -1.58 -4.95 -10.83
N LEU A 71 -0.75 -5.79 -11.46
CA LEU A 71 -1.23 -6.90 -12.27
C LEU A 71 -1.90 -7.98 -11.43
N ARG A 72 -1.35 -8.26 -10.25
CA ARG A 72 -1.98 -9.19 -9.28
C ARG A 72 -3.33 -8.66 -8.80
N ALA A 73 -3.45 -7.36 -8.54
CA ALA A 73 -4.71 -6.71 -8.15
C ALA A 73 -5.78 -6.84 -9.24
N ALA A 74 -5.43 -6.60 -10.50
CA ALA A 74 -6.36 -6.76 -11.63
C ALA A 74 -6.80 -8.23 -11.79
N ARG A 75 -5.89 -9.19 -11.62
CA ARG A 75 -6.22 -10.64 -11.63
C ARG A 75 -7.14 -11.00 -10.47
N LEU A 76 -6.87 -10.51 -9.25
CA LEU A 76 -7.73 -10.73 -8.09
C LEU A 76 -9.15 -10.19 -8.33
N ALA A 77 -9.28 -9.05 -8.99
CA ALA A 77 -10.55 -8.46 -9.39
C ALA A 77 -11.23 -9.20 -10.58
N GLY A 78 -10.59 -10.20 -11.18
CA GLY A 78 -11.11 -10.92 -12.35
C GLY A 78 -11.28 -10.03 -13.59
N ARG A 79 -10.39 -9.04 -13.78
CA ARG A 79 -10.54 -8.03 -14.83
C ARG A 79 -9.34 -8.01 -15.77
N GLN A 80 -9.63 -7.82 -17.08
CA GLN A 80 -8.66 -7.51 -18.13
C GLN A 80 -8.70 -6.00 -18.38
N VAL A 81 -7.60 -5.32 -18.06
CA VAL A 81 -7.47 -3.87 -18.22
C VAL A 81 -6.03 -3.50 -18.51
N SER A 82 -5.83 -2.44 -19.29
CA SER A 82 -4.52 -1.81 -19.44
C SER A 82 -4.30 -0.83 -18.30
N ILE A 83 -3.16 -0.97 -17.61
CA ILE A 83 -2.78 -0.20 -16.43
C ILE A 83 -1.59 0.69 -16.79
N ALA A 84 -1.72 2.00 -16.61
CA ALA A 84 -0.60 2.93 -16.63
C ALA A 84 -0.35 3.43 -15.20
N LEU A 85 0.84 3.15 -14.67
CA LEU A 85 1.31 3.57 -13.35
C LEU A 85 2.33 4.70 -13.51
N GLU A 86 2.02 5.89 -13.00
CA GLU A 86 2.96 6.99 -12.84
C GLU A 86 3.58 6.93 -11.45
N LYS A 87 4.85 6.54 -11.37
CA LYS A 87 5.55 6.29 -10.11
C LYS A 87 6.22 7.54 -9.58
N ASN A 88 5.58 8.21 -8.63
CA ASN A 88 6.03 9.44 -7.97
C ASN A 88 6.59 9.19 -6.56
N LEU A 89 6.40 7.98 -6.02
CA LEU A 89 6.92 7.57 -4.72
C LEU A 89 8.16 6.68 -4.87
N PRO A 90 9.21 6.87 -4.05
CA PRO A 90 10.38 6.01 -4.06
C PRO A 90 10.04 4.55 -3.77
N VAL A 91 10.66 3.63 -4.49
CA VAL A 91 10.49 2.19 -4.29
C VAL A 91 11.16 1.74 -2.99
N ALA A 92 10.59 0.75 -2.30
CA ALA A 92 11.11 0.18 -1.05
C ALA A 92 11.40 1.22 0.05
N SER A 93 10.60 2.27 0.13
CA SER A 93 10.77 3.41 1.05
C SER A 93 9.97 3.30 2.36
N GLY A 94 9.23 2.21 2.58
CA GLY A 94 8.42 2.00 3.79
C GLY A 94 7.11 2.80 3.86
N ILE A 95 6.75 3.54 2.80
CA ILE A 95 5.52 4.36 2.74
C ILE A 95 4.36 3.69 2.00
N GLY A 96 4.41 2.37 1.85
CA GLY A 96 3.30 1.58 1.32
C GLY A 96 3.00 1.78 -0.17
N GLY A 97 3.93 2.34 -0.98
CA GLY A 97 3.67 2.71 -2.37
C GLY A 97 3.09 1.58 -3.21
N GLY A 98 3.72 0.40 -3.23
CA GLY A 98 3.21 -0.74 -4.01
C GLY A 98 1.84 -1.24 -3.56
N SER A 99 1.55 -1.20 -2.23
CA SER A 99 0.23 -1.54 -1.70
C SER A 99 -0.81 -0.49 -2.05
N ALA A 100 -0.43 0.78 -2.08
CA ALA A 100 -1.28 1.87 -2.51
C ALA A 100 -1.60 1.78 -4.01
N ASP A 101 -0.61 1.40 -4.85
CA ASP A 101 -0.79 1.17 -6.29
C ASP A 101 -1.81 0.04 -6.52
N ALA A 102 -1.63 -1.11 -5.86
CA ALA A 102 -2.59 -2.23 -5.93
C ALA A 102 -4.00 -1.83 -5.48
N ALA A 103 -4.10 -1.08 -4.38
CA ALA A 103 -5.36 -0.57 -3.87
C ALA A 103 -6.02 0.40 -4.86
N ALA A 104 -5.25 1.27 -5.53
CA ALA A 104 -5.76 2.15 -6.57
C ALA A 104 -6.33 1.37 -7.76
N VAL A 105 -5.65 0.31 -8.21
CA VAL A 105 -6.20 -0.60 -9.23
C VAL A 105 -7.53 -1.19 -8.77
N LEU A 106 -7.60 -1.74 -7.56
CA LEU A 106 -8.81 -2.37 -7.03
C LEU A 106 -9.97 -1.37 -6.89
N ARG A 107 -9.72 -0.17 -6.35
CA ARG A 107 -10.74 0.89 -6.27
C ARG A 107 -11.24 1.30 -7.65
N GLY A 108 -10.30 1.51 -8.57
CA GLY A 108 -10.62 1.85 -9.96
C GLY A 108 -11.45 0.77 -10.67
N LEU A 109 -11.31 -0.49 -10.30
CA LEU A 109 -12.10 -1.60 -10.80
C LEU A 109 -13.41 -1.83 -10.03
N GLY A 110 -13.65 -1.09 -8.94
CA GLY A 110 -14.82 -1.28 -8.07
C GLY A 110 -14.80 -2.62 -7.33
N ALA A 111 -13.61 -3.15 -7.03
CA ALA A 111 -13.44 -4.41 -6.33
C ALA A 111 -13.78 -4.30 -4.84
N SER A 112 -14.22 -5.41 -4.24
CA SER A 112 -14.43 -5.52 -2.80
C SER A 112 -13.09 -5.46 -2.04
N PRO A 113 -13.04 -4.86 -0.83
CA PRO A 113 -11.87 -4.93 0.04
C PRO A 113 -11.56 -6.34 0.56
N ALA A 114 -12.54 -7.24 0.56
CA ALA A 114 -12.38 -8.60 1.08
C ALA A 114 -11.36 -9.40 0.26
N GLY A 115 -10.45 -10.08 0.94
CA GLY A 115 -9.41 -10.91 0.31
C GLY A 115 -8.19 -10.14 -0.19
N THR A 116 -8.17 -8.81 -0.04
CA THR A 116 -7.07 -7.98 -0.55
C THR A 116 -5.77 -8.12 0.26
N GLU A 117 -5.83 -8.66 1.47
CA GLU A 117 -4.68 -9.05 2.30
C GLU A 117 -3.78 -10.08 1.63
N ALA A 118 -4.30 -10.87 0.69
CA ALA A 118 -3.52 -11.80 -0.13
C ALA A 118 -2.49 -11.11 -1.03
N LEU A 119 -2.67 -9.82 -1.32
CA LEU A 119 -1.73 -8.99 -2.07
C LEU A 119 -0.65 -8.39 -1.17
N GLY A 120 -0.97 -8.17 0.10
CA GLY A 120 -0.07 -7.60 1.09
C GLY A 120 -0.84 -7.00 2.27
N ALA A 121 -0.22 -7.02 3.46
CA ALA A 121 -0.84 -6.58 4.72
C ALA A 121 -1.33 -5.12 4.72
N ASP A 122 -0.69 -4.25 3.94
CA ASP A 122 -1.06 -2.83 3.83
C ASP A 122 -2.16 -2.57 2.78
N VAL A 123 -2.50 -3.53 1.91
CA VAL A 123 -3.49 -3.30 0.84
C VAL A 123 -4.88 -2.99 1.38
N PRO A 124 -5.39 -3.72 2.41
CA PRO A 124 -6.71 -3.41 2.98
C PRO A 124 -6.82 -1.97 3.51
N VAL A 125 -5.84 -1.46 4.25
CA VAL A 125 -5.87 -0.09 4.76
C VAL A 125 -5.71 0.94 3.64
N CYS A 126 -4.92 0.64 2.60
CA CYS A 126 -4.81 1.47 1.40
C CYS A 126 -6.12 1.51 0.59
N MET A 127 -6.92 0.44 0.62
CA MET A 127 -8.29 0.44 0.05
C MET A 127 -9.21 1.42 0.77
N MET A 128 -9.06 1.57 2.08
CA MET A 128 -9.85 2.53 2.86
C MET A 128 -9.46 3.98 2.58
N GLY A 129 -8.16 4.28 2.37
CA GLY A 129 -7.66 5.60 2.01
C GLY A 129 -7.98 6.72 3.00
N ARG A 130 -8.18 6.42 4.29
CA ARG A 130 -8.51 7.38 5.36
C ARG A 130 -7.80 7.02 6.66
N PRO A 131 -7.71 7.96 7.62
CA PRO A 131 -7.11 7.67 8.93
C PRO A 131 -7.74 6.44 9.58
N THR A 132 -6.90 5.49 10.00
CA THR A 132 -7.35 4.18 10.46
C THR A 132 -6.39 3.64 11.51
N ARG A 133 -6.91 3.08 12.61
CA ARG A 133 -6.13 2.22 13.49
C ARG A 133 -6.08 0.83 12.88
N MET A 134 -4.88 0.39 12.56
CA MET A 134 -4.62 -0.91 11.95
C MET A 134 -3.99 -1.85 12.97
N ARG A 135 -4.58 -3.02 13.16
CA ARG A 135 -4.12 -4.03 14.13
C ARG A 135 -3.99 -5.41 13.51
N GLY A 136 -3.44 -6.36 14.31
CA GLY A 136 -3.21 -7.72 13.84
C GLY A 136 -2.03 -7.79 12.89
N LEU A 137 -2.19 -8.45 11.73
CA LEU A 137 -1.21 -8.42 10.62
C LEU A 137 -1.44 -7.21 9.68
N GLY A 138 -2.56 -6.46 9.86
CA GLY A 138 -3.05 -5.40 9.00
C GLY A 138 -4.53 -5.57 8.62
N GLU A 139 -5.16 -6.66 9.07
CA GLU A 139 -6.53 -7.05 8.73
C GLU A 139 -7.61 -6.42 9.63
N ILE A 140 -7.25 -6.00 10.85
CA ILE A 140 -8.20 -5.39 11.78
C ILE A 140 -8.13 -3.87 11.61
N LEU A 141 -9.15 -3.29 10.99
CA LEU A 141 -9.18 -1.89 10.61
C LEU A 141 -10.33 -1.15 11.31
N ASP A 142 -9.97 -0.25 12.20
CA ASP A 142 -10.92 0.64 12.88
C ASP A 142 -10.78 2.06 12.29
N PRO A 143 -11.72 2.50 11.43
CA PRO A 143 -11.69 3.83 10.88
C PRO A 143 -11.75 4.89 11.97
N LEU A 144 -10.94 5.94 11.84
CA LEU A 144 -10.91 7.05 12.77
C LEU A 144 -11.68 8.25 12.22
N PRO A 145 -12.13 9.17 13.10
CA PRO A 145 -12.61 10.49 12.68
C PRO A 145 -11.54 11.23 11.88
N ALA A 146 -11.96 12.25 11.13
CA ALA A 146 -11.03 13.13 10.45
C ALA A 146 -10.03 13.73 11.45
N LEU A 147 -8.75 13.61 11.16
CA LEU A 147 -7.69 14.24 11.94
C LEU A 147 -7.53 15.70 11.49
N PRO A 148 -7.02 16.57 12.38
CA PRO A 148 -6.62 17.91 11.96
C PRO A 148 -5.56 17.83 10.86
N PRO A 149 -5.42 18.88 10.01
CA PRO A 149 -4.35 18.92 9.00
C PRO A 149 -2.98 18.74 9.65
N LEU A 150 -2.19 17.80 9.12
CA LEU A 150 -0.84 17.52 9.58
C LEU A 150 0.13 17.92 8.45
N HIS A 151 1.08 18.80 8.77
CA HIS A 151 2.15 19.18 7.86
C HIS A 151 3.36 18.29 8.10
N LEU A 152 3.77 17.52 7.07
CA LEU A 152 4.82 16.51 7.18
C LEU A 152 5.90 16.75 6.11
N VAL A 153 7.14 16.48 6.48
CA VAL A 153 8.27 16.44 5.55
C VAL A 153 8.79 15.02 5.49
N LEU A 154 8.76 14.40 4.31
CA LEU A 154 9.32 13.07 4.08
C LEU A 154 10.75 13.19 3.58
N VAL A 155 11.67 12.51 4.26
CA VAL A 155 13.08 12.46 3.86
C VAL A 155 13.46 11.02 3.55
N ASN A 156 13.93 10.77 2.32
CA ASN A 156 14.39 9.45 1.89
C ASN A 156 15.86 9.53 1.47
N PRO A 157 16.77 8.73 2.08
CA PRO A 157 18.20 8.76 1.76
C PRO A 157 18.57 8.04 0.44
N GLY A 158 17.56 7.57 -0.34
CA GLY A 158 17.79 6.86 -1.59
C GLY A 158 18.28 5.42 -1.40
N ARG A 159 18.18 4.85 -0.21
CA ARG A 159 18.54 3.46 0.09
C ARG A 159 17.30 2.66 0.45
N GLY A 160 17.03 1.62 -0.34
CA GLY A 160 15.95 0.68 -0.06
C GLY A 160 16.26 -0.15 1.19
N LEU A 161 15.25 -0.32 2.06
CA LEU A 161 15.28 -1.19 3.24
C LEU A 161 14.18 -2.24 3.12
N SER A 162 14.55 -3.51 3.24
CA SER A 162 13.55 -4.57 3.23
C SER A 162 12.80 -4.61 4.58
N THR A 163 11.49 -4.67 4.53
CA THR A 163 10.62 -4.80 5.71
C THR A 163 11.05 -5.97 6.63
N PRO A 164 11.34 -7.19 6.11
CA PRO A 164 11.83 -8.28 6.94
C PRO A 164 13.13 -7.96 7.69
N ALA A 165 14.07 -7.26 7.06
CA ALA A 165 15.32 -6.88 7.72
C ALA A 165 15.08 -5.95 8.91
N VAL A 166 14.18 -4.97 8.74
CA VAL A 166 13.81 -4.03 9.82
C VAL A 166 13.16 -4.77 10.98
N PHE A 167 12.17 -5.63 10.73
CA PHE A 167 11.49 -6.40 11.79
C PHE A 167 12.41 -7.40 12.47
N ASN A 168 13.36 -8.00 11.75
CA ASN A 168 14.33 -8.92 12.34
C ASN A 168 15.35 -8.23 13.25
N ALA A 169 15.66 -6.97 12.98
CA ALA A 169 16.56 -6.15 13.79
C ALA A 169 15.92 -5.61 15.08
N LEU A 170 14.62 -5.80 15.31
CA LEU A 170 13.94 -5.31 16.50
C LEU A 170 14.46 -6.02 17.77
N PRO A 171 14.99 -5.28 18.75
CA PRO A 171 15.46 -5.86 20.02
C PRO A 171 14.29 -6.31 20.91
N ARG A 172 13.13 -5.70 20.76
CA ARG A 172 11.91 -6.01 21.52
C ARG A 172 10.74 -6.21 20.57
N ARG A 173 10.09 -7.37 20.66
CA ARG A 173 9.00 -7.78 19.76
C ARG A 173 7.64 -7.94 20.47
N LYS A 174 7.56 -7.52 21.72
CA LYS A 174 6.32 -7.53 22.50
C LYS A 174 6.24 -6.24 23.31
N ASN A 175 5.45 -5.31 22.83
CA ASN A 175 5.19 -4.02 23.46
C ASN A 175 3.70 -3.90 23.80
N PRO A 176 3.29 -3.03 24.72
CA PRO A 176 1.88 -2.75 24.94
C PRO A 176 1.24 -2.18 23.65
N PRO A 177 -0.04 -2.46 23.42
CA PRO A 177 -0.78 -1.80 22.37
C PRO A 177 -0.88 -0.29 22.63
N MET A 178 -1.29 0.44 21.61
CA MET A 178 -1.53 1.88 21.65
C MET A 178 -2.81 2.21 22.42
#